data_8a698766b9f164cf24927ef8cf983a13
#
_entry.id   8a698766b9f164cf24927ef8cf983a13
#
_cell.length_a   1.000
_cell.length_b   1.000
_cell.length_c   1.000
_cell.angle_alpha   90.00
_cell.angle_beta   90.00
_cell.angle_gamma   90.00
#
_symmetry.space_group_name_H-M   'P 1'
#
loop_
_entity.id
_entity.type
_entity.pdbx_description
1 polymer ?
#
loop_
_entity_poly.entity_id
_entity_poly.type
_entity_poly.pdbx_seq_one_letter_code
_entity_poly.pdbx_strand_id
1 'polypeptide(L)'
;EIGVDFIGGFSALVQKGYQKGDEILINSIPRALAETDKVCSSVNIGSTKSGINMTAVADMGRIIKETAELSDMGAAKLVVFANAVEDNPFMAGAFHGVGEADVIINVGVSGPGVVKRAKALM
;
A
#
# COMPACT_ATOMS: atom_id res chain seq x y z
N GLU A 1 -12.06 17.68 7.54
CA GLU A 1 -11.29 18.93 7.29
C GLU A 1 -10.39 19.30 8.47
N ILE A 2 -9.58 18.35 8.92
CA ILE A 2 -8.66 18.52 10.06
C ILE A 2 -7.21 18.77 9.61
N GLY A 3 -6.98 19.09 8.32
CA GLY A 3 -5.65 19.40 7.79
C GLY A 3 -4.76 18.19 7.53
N VAL A 4 -5.33 17.01 7.34
CA VAL A 4 -4.58 15.80 6.96
C VAL A 4 -4.12 15.89 5.51
N ASP A 5 -2.86 15.55 5.25
CA ASP A 5 -2.28 15.56 3.90
C ASP A 5 -2.59 14.26 3.15
N PHE A 6 -2.48 13.11 3.82
CA PHE A 6 -2.79 11.80 3.26
C PHE A 6 -3.54 10.93 4.26
N ILE A 7 -4.40 10.06 3.75
CA ILE A 7 -5.13 9.06 4.52
C ILE A 7 -4.77 7.68 3.98
N GLY A 8 -4.00 6.92 4.75
CA GLY A 8 -3.72 5.52 4.48
C GLY A 8 -4.74 4.62 5.21
N GLY A 9 -4.75 3.33 4.89
CA GLY A 9 -5.61 2.36 5.55
C GLY A 9 -6.76 1.82 4.69
N PHE A 10 -6.95 2.33 3.49
CA PHE A 10 -7.78 1.68 2.48
C PHE A 10 -6.98 0.53 1.86
N SER A 11 -6.79 -0.54 2.65
CA SER A 11 -5.77 -1.55 2.41
C SER A 11 -6.32 -2.96 2.56
N ALA A 12 -5.71 -3.91 1.86
CA ALA A 12 -6.03 -5.32 1.95
C ALA A 12 -4.76 -6.17 2.14
N LEU A 13 -4.87 -7.20 2.98
CA LEU A 13 -3.82 -8.18 3.25
C LEU A 13 -4.25 -9.53 2.68
N VAL A 14 -3.84 -9.84 1.46
CA VAL A 14 -4.31 -11.03 0.73
C VAL A 14 -3.22 -12.06 0.47
N GLN A 15 -2.10 -11.97 1.17
CA GLN A 15 -0.99 -12.92 1.04
C GLN A 15 -1.36 -14.37 1.38
N LYS A 16 -2.37 -14.57 2.23
CA LYS A 16 -2.88 -15.90 2.61
C LYS A 16 -4.14 -16.31 1.83
N GLY A 17 -4.53 -15.54 0.83
CA GLY A 17 -5.76 -15.69 0.07
C GLY A 17 -6.77 -14.60 0.38
N TYR A 18 -7.83 -14.55 -0.41
CA TYR A 18 -8.93 -13.59 -0.21
C TYR A 18 -9.81 -13.99 0.96
N GLN A 19 -10.17 -13.02 1.78
CA GLN A 19 -11.21 -13.13 2.78
C GLN A 19 -12.49 -12.46 2.31
N LYS A 20 -13.57 -12.69 3.03
CA LYS A 20 -14.86 -12.06 2.73
C LYS A 20 -14.73 -10.53 2.82
N GLY A 21 -14.94 -9.86 1.73
CA GLY A 21 -14.84 -8.40 1.62
C GLY A 21 -13.56 -7.90 0.94
N ASP A 22 -12.47 -8.65 0.91
CA ASP A 22 -11.23 -8.21 0.27
C ASP A 22 -11.42 -7.92 -1.21
N GLU A 23 -12.16 -8.78 -1.91
CA GLU A 23 -12.47 -8.61 -3.32
C GLU A 23 -13.26 -7.33 -3.59
N ILE A 24 -14.23 -7.01 -2.72
CA ILE A 24 -15.04 -5.79 -2.82
C ILE A 24 -14.15 -4.56 -2.63
N LEU A 25 -13.27 -4.58 -1.63
CA LEU A 25 -12.34 -3.48 -1.37
C LEU A 25 -11.39 -3.28 -2.56
N ILE A 26 -10.75 -4.35 -3.03
CA ILE A 26 -9.79 -4.30 -4.14
C ILE A 26 -10.47 -3.77 -5.42
N ASN A 27 -11.64 -4.25 -5.76
CA ASN A 27 -12.39 -3.79 -6.94
C ASN A 27 -12.88 -2.35 -6.82
N SER A 28 -13.01 -1.81 -5.61
CA SER A 28 -13.39 -0.41 -5.37
C SER A 28 -12.21 0.57 -5.42
N ILE A 29 -10.95 0.09 -5.39
CA ILE A 29 -9.75 0.94 -5.36
C ILE A 29 -9.71 1.95 -6.53
N PRO A 30 -9.90 1.57 -7.79
CA PRO A 30 -9.80 2.53 -8.89
C PRO A 30 -10.74 3.71 -8.72
N ARG A 31 -11.99 3.44 -8.37
CA ARG A 31 -13.00 4.47 -8.15
C ARG A 31 -12.72 5.31 -6.90
N ALA A 32 -12.35 4.67 -5.80
CA ALA A 32 -12.03 5.37 -4.55
C ALA A 32 -10.86 6.34 -4.73
N LEU A 33 -9.82 5.96 -5.45
CA LEU A 33 -8.67 6.83 -5.71
C LEU A 33 -8.94 7.91 -6.76
N ALA A 34 -9.86 7.66 -7.69
CA ALA A 34 -10.29 8.66 -8.67
C ALA A 34 -11.17 9.75 -8.05
N GLU A 35 -12.06 9.38 -7.13
CA GLU A 35 -13.03 10.29 -6.49
C GLU A 35 -12.47 11.05 -5.28
N THR A 36 -11.25 10.70 -4.81
CA THR A 36 -10.64 11.31 -3.62
C THR A 36 -9.23 11.82 -3.92
N ASP A 37 -8.84 12.92 -3.27
CA ASP A 37 -7.51 13.52 -3.46
C ASP A 37 -6.47 12.97 -2.50
N LYS A 38 -6.85 12.66 -1.27
CA LYS A 38 -5.93 12.35 -0.16
C LYS A 38 -5.89 10.89 0.26
N VAL A 39 -6.81 10.08 -0.23
CA VAL A 39 -6.85 8.65 0.12
C VAL A 39 -5.79 7.89 -0.66
N CYS A 40 -4.99 7.14 0.07
CA CYS A 40 -4.00 6.21 -0.47
C CYS A 40 -4.43 4.78 -0.15
N SER A 41 -4.10 3.86 -1.05
CA SER A 41 -4.41 2.44 -0.91
C SER A 41 -3.16 1.58 -1.00
N SER A 42 -3.20 0.45 -0.33
CA SER A 42 -2.15 -0.55 -0.45
C SER A 42 -2.72 -1.96 -0.37
N VAL A 43 -2.08 -2.87 -1.09
CA VAL A 43 -2.44 -4.28 -1.06
C VAL A 43 -1.16 -5.10 -0.85
N ASN A 44 -1.14 -5.96 0.14
CA ASN A 44 -0.06 -6.89 0.38
C ASN A 44 -0.42 -8.26 -0.19
N ILE A 45 0.29 -8.69 -1.24
CA ILE A 45 0.02 -9.91 -2.00
C ILE A 45 0.92 -11.08 -1.63
N GLY A 46 1.91 -10.87 -0.80
CA GLY A 46 2.85 -11.92 -0.44
C GLY A 46 3.52 -11.70 0.91
N SER A 47 4.14 -12.75 1.41
CA SER A 47 5.01 -12.70 2.59
C SER A 47 6.08 -13.79 2.51
N THR A 48 7.15 -13.62 3.26
CA THR A 48 8.21 -14.62 3.37
C THR A 48 7.66 -15.98 3.83
N LYS A 49 6.64 -15.97 4.69
CA LYS A 49 6.02 -17.18 5.24
C LYS A 49 5.00 -17.81 4.32
N SER A 50 4.18 -17.01 3.65
CA SER A 50 3.03 -17.48 2.86
C SER A 50 3.33 -17.61 1.37
N GLY A 51 4.46 -17.04 0.89
CA GLY A 51 4.73 -16.92 -0.52
C GLY A 51 3.91 -15.81 -1.17
N ILE A 52 3.74 -15.88 -2.48
CA ILE A 52 3.02 -14.87 -3.28
C ILE A 52 1.67 -15.43 -3.71
N ASN A 53 0.61 -14.65 -3.49
CA ASN A 53 -0.72 -14.96 -4.01
C ASN A 53 -0.81 -14.56 -5.49
N MET A 54 -0.64 -15.51 -6.39
CA MET A 54 -0.61 -15.24 -7.85
C MET A 54 -1.96 -14.76 -8.40
N THR A 55 -3.08 -15.15 -7.80
CA THR A 55 -4.39 -14.61 -8.16
C THR A 55 -4.45 -13.12 -7.86
N ALA A 56 -3.95 -12.71 -6.70
CA ALA A 56 -3.87 -11.30 -6.33
C ALA A 56 -2.91 -10.51 -7.25
N VAL A 57 -1.82 -11.12 -7.73
CA VAL A 57 -0.92 -10.49 -8.72
C VAL A 57 -1.69 -10.13 -10.00
N ALA A 58 -2.48 -11.08 -10.51
CA ALA A 58 -3.27 -10.85 -11.73
C ALA A 58 -4.33 -9.76 -11.52
N ASP A 59 -5.05 -9.82 -10.40
CA ASP A 59 -6.06 -8.82 -10.05
C ASP A 59 -5.45 -7.43 -9.86
N MET A 60 -4.32 -7.34 -9.19
CA MET A 60 -3.66 -6.05 -8.99
C MET A 60 -3.12 -5.45 -10.28
N GLY A 61 -2.67 -6.26 -11.23
CA GLY A 61 -2.32 -5.79 -12.56
C GLY A 61 -3.49 -5.09 -13.26
N ARG A 62 -4.67 -5.69 -13.19
CA ARG A 62 -5.91 -5.10 -13.70
C ARG A 62 -6.28 -3.81 -12.96
N ILE A 63 -6.25 -3.84 -11.63
CA ILE A 63 -6.61 -2.70 -10.77
C ILE A 63 -5.66 -1.51 -11.02
N ILE A 64 -4.37 -1.73 -11.12
CA ILE A 64 -3.39 -0.68 -11.43
C ILE A 64 -3.70 -0.01 -12.77
N LYS A 65 -4.00 -0.83 -13.78
CA LYS A 65 -4.37 -0.32 -15.10
C LYS A 65 -5.65 0.51 -15.06
N GLU A 66 -6.71 -0.01 -14.45
CA GLU A 66 -7.98 0.72 -14.28
C GLU A 66 -7.80 2.03 -13.50
N THR A 67 -7.00 2.02 -12.45
CA THR A 67 -6.71 3.22 -11.66
C THR A 67 -5.98 4.28 -12.49
N ALA A 68 -5.01 3.87 -13.31
CA ALA A 68 -4.30 4.78 -14.20
C ALA A 68 -5.21 5.37 -15.30
N GLU A 69 -6.18 4.59 -15.80
CA GLU A 69 -7.14 5.05 -16.81
C GLU A 69 -8.20 6.00 -16.24
N LEU A 70 -8.62 5.81 -14.99
CA LEU A 70 -9.65 6.62 -14.34
C LEU A 70 -9.13 7.92 -13.72
N SER A 71 -7.85 8.01 -13.42
CA SER A 71 -7.27 9.16 -12.71
C SER A 71 -5.83 9.39 -13.13
N ASP A 72 -5.51 10.65 -13.45
CA ASP A 72 -4.14 11.05 -13.85
C ASP A 72 -3.09 10.78 -12.76
N MET A 73 -3.49 10.84 -11.48
CA MET A 73 -2.60 10.67 -10.33
C MET A 73 -2.99 9.51 -9.40
N GLY A 74 -4.08 8.81 -9.70
CA GLY A 74 -4.58 7.75 -8.84
C GLY A 74 -3.59 6.59 -8.67
N ALA A 75 -2.88 6.22 -9.72
CA ALA A 75 -1.87 5.17 -9.68
C ALA A 75 -0.70 5.51 -8.73
N ALA A 76 -0.38 6.78 -8.53
CA ALA A 76 0.65 7.21 -7.58
C ALA A 76 0.24 7.07 -6.11
N LYS A 77 -1.05 6.87 -5.86
CA LYS A 77 -1.61 6.66 -4.51
C LYS A 77 -1.85 5.19 -4.17
N LEU A 78 -1.48 4.27 -5.05
CA LEU A 78 -1.62 2.84 -4.88
C LEU A 78 -0.25 2.16 -4.79
N VAL A 79 -0.05 1.37 -3.75
CA VAL A 79 1.16 0.55 -3.59
C VAL A 79 0.79 -0.91 -3.42
N VAL A 80 1.46 -1.78 -4.17
CA VAL A 80 1.36 -3.23 -4.03
C VAL A 80 2.63 -3.75 -3.39
N PHE A 81 2.49 -4.38 -2.23
CA PHE A 81 3.60 -4.97 -1.49
C PHE A 81 3.67 -6.47 -1.71
N ALA A 82 4.85 -7.00 -1.92
CA ALA A 82 5.10 -8.44 -1.95
C ALA A 82 5.49 -8.99 -0.56
N ASN A 83 5.91 -8.14 0.36
CA ASN A 83 6.28 -8.52 1.72
C ASN A 83 6.27 -7.28 2.64
N ALA A 84 5.08 -6.84 3.02
CA ALA A 84 4.96 -5.75 3.98
C ALA A 84 5.19 -6.28 5.40
N VAL A 85 6.01 -5.56 6.15
CA VAL A 85 6.23 -5.83 7.58
C VAL A 85 5.13 -5.14 8.38
N GLU A 86 4.56 -5.86 9.33
CA GLU A 86 3.56 -5.31 10.26
C GLU A 86 4.16 -4.12 11.05
N ASP A 87 3.31 -3.18 11.41
CA ASP A 87 3.68 -1.95 12.12
C ASP A 87 4.73 -1.09 11.39
N ASN A 88 4.88 -1.29 10.11
CA ASN A 88 5.72 -0.46 9.28
C ASN A 88 4.87 0.46 8.41
N PRO A 89 4.63 1.71 8.83
CA PRO A 89 3.87 2.64 8.03
C PRO A 89 4.70 3.09 6.83
N PHE A 90 4.16 2.86 5.69
CA PHE A 90 4.62 3.49 4.46
C PHE A 90 3.56 4.49 4.00
N MET A 91 3.94 5.53 3.27
CA MET A 91 3.04 6.63 2.92
C MET A 91 1.71 6.18 2.29
N ALA A 92 1.71 5.10 1.53
CA ALA A 92 0.50 4.56 0.90
C ALA A 92 -0.17 3.44 1.71
N GLY A 93 0.46 2.91 2.74
CA GLY A 93 -0.11 1.81 3.52
C GLY A 93 0.53 1.67 4.88
N ALA A 94 -0.28 1.86 5.90
CA ALA A 94 0.07 1.51 7.25
C ALA A 94 -0.62 0.18 7.58
N PHE A 95 0.17 -0.84 7.85
CA PHE A 95 -0.34 -2.12 8.33
C PHE A 95 -0.10 -2.20 9.83
N HIS A 96 -1.19 -2.25 10.58
CA HIS A 96 -1.12 -2.42 12.03
C HIS A 96 -0.93 -3.90 12.37
N GLY A 97 0.05 -4.22 13.18
CA GLY A 97 0.31 -5.58 13.64
C GLY A 97 -0.58 -6.00 14.79
N VAL A 98 -0.43 -7.25 15.21
CA VAL A 98 -1.12 -7.84 16.37
C VAL A 98 -0.31 -7.54 17.63
N GLY A 99 -0.01 -6.26 17.87
CA GLY A 99 0.71 -5.79 19.04
C GLY A 99 -0.22 -5.30 20.17
N GLU A 100 0.36 -4.97 21.30
CA GLU A 100 -0.37 -4.39 22.43
C GLU A 100 -0.56 -2.87 22.32
N ALA A 101 0.10 -2.23 21.36
CA ALA A 101 0.07 -0.78 21.20
C ALA A 101 -1.16 -0.33 20.39
N ASP A 102 -1.97 0.56 20.97
CA ASP A 102 -3.10 1.18 20.29
C ASP A 102 -2.67 2.25 19.26
N VAL A 103 -1.51 2.84 19.49
CA VAL A 103 -0.92 3.88 18.62
C VAL A 103 0.57 3.64 18.48
N ILE A 104 1.05 3.65 17.24
CA ILE A 104 2.46 3.51 16.92
C ILE A 104 2.92 4.75 16.15
N ILE A 105 3.98 5.37 16.62
CA ILE A 105 4.63 6.48 15.94
C ILE A 105 5.94 5.99 15.34
N ASN A 106 6.04 6.05 14.02
CA ASN A 106 7.25 5.70 13.32
C ASN A 106 7.87 6.93 12.64
N VAL A 107 9.18 6.95 12.60
CA VAL A 107 9.93 7.99 11.90
C VAL A 107 10.53 7.39 10.64
N GLY A 108 10.02 7.82 9.49
CA GLY A 108 10.55 7.43 8.19
C GLY A 108 11.71 8.32 7.78
N VAL A 109 12.79 7.70 7.31
CA VAL A 109 13.94 8.42 6.75
C VAL A 109 14.08 8.07 5.27
N SER A 110 13.96 9.08 4.40
CA SER A 110 14.18 8.91 2.96
C SER A 110 15.67 9.02 2.66
N GLY A 111 16.30 7.88 2.35
CA GLY A 111 17.75 7.78 2.21
C GLY A 111 18.35 7.60 0.81
N PRO A 112 17.60 7.62 -0.34
CA PRO A 112 18.20 7.32 -1.65
C PRO A 112 19.35 8.24 -2.02
N GLY A 113 19.24 9.54 -1.72
CA GLY A 113 20.28 10.54 -1.97
C GLY A 113 21.53 10.33 -1.11
N VAL A 114 21.34 9.94 0.15
CA VAL A 114 22.45 9.65 1.09
C VAL A 114 23.22 8.42 0.64
N VAL A 115 22.52 7.34 0.27
CA VAL A 115 23.12 6.10 -0.23
C VAL A 115 23.90 6.34 -1.54
N LYS A 116 23.31 7.10 -2.47
CA LYS A 116 23.96 7.49 -3.72
C LYS A 116 25.26 8.24 -3.46
N ARG A 117 25.26 9.19 -2.52
CA ARG A 117 26.42 9.97 -2.17
C ARG A 117 27.49 9.13 -1.45
N ALA A 118 27.10 8.27 -0.52
CA ALA A 118 28.02 7.36 0.15
C ALA A 118 28.71 6.44 -0.86
N LYS A 119 27.96 5.86 -1.82
CA LYS A 119 28.55 5.03 -2.88
C LYS A 119 29.54 5.80 -3.76
N ALA A 120 29.32 7.06 -4.03
CA ALA A 120 30.21 7.88 -4.82
C ALA A 120 31.52 8.24 -4.09
N LEU A 121 31.54 8.14 -2.75
CA LEU A 121 32.72 8.39 -1.91
C LEU A 121 33.54 7.12 -1.62
N MET A 122 33.03 5.97 -1.96
CA MET A 122 33.71 4.68 -1.84
C MET A 122 34.46 4.33 -3.13
#